data_a9a58c17586b888ee44e6a9840ac20e4
#
_entry.id   a9a58c17586b888ee44e6a9840ac20e4
#
_cell.length_a   1.000
_cell.length_b   1.000
_cell.length_c   1.000
_cell.angle_alpha   90.00
_cell.angle_beta   90.00
_cell.angle_gamma   90.00
#
_symmetry.space_group_name_H-M   'P 1'
#
loop_
_entity.id
_entity.type
_entity.pdbx_description
1 polymer ?
#
loop_
_entity_poly.entity_id
_entity_poly.type
_entity_poly.pdbx_seq_one_letter_code
_entity_poly.pdbx_strand_id
1 'polypeptide(L)'
;MDVIETASLVELDDVVDNACLGETTVNTDEWNGYNRIGRRHGRVHRTVDHSGPKGTWAIDADGDGVREVHCNTLEGLWTGVRNFLRPFRGVSKWFLAQYVALFQWSYNLKSVSDEFLRVLVGGSPSTIFPP
;
A
#
# COMPACT_ATOMS: atom_id res chain seq x y z
N MET A 1 5.83 -2.87 0.75
CA MET A 1 5.23 -2.74 -0.61
C MET A 1 6.01 -3.65 -1.53
N ASP A 2 5.33 -4.54 -2.21
CA ASP A 2 5.96 -5.57 -3.03
C ASP A 2 5.83 -5.23 -4.51
N VAL A 3 6.84 -5.59 -5.28
CA VAL A 3 6.84 -5.47 -6.74
C VAL A 3 6.62 -6.88 -7.29
N ILE A 4 5.50 -7.07 -7.96
CA ILE A 4 5.12 -8.34 -8.59
C ILE A 4 5.38 -8.28 -10.09
N GLU A 5 5.64 -9.41 -10.70
CA GLU A 5 5.93 -9.47 -12.14
C GLU A 5 4.66 -9.35 -12.98
N THR A 6 3.58 -9.96 -12.52
CA THR A 6 2.29 -9.94 -13.19
C THR A 6 1.16 -9.70 -12.18
N ALA A 7 0.07 -9.08 -12.62
CA ALA A 7 -1.13 -8.94 -11.80
C ALA A 7 -2.04 -10.18 -11.96
N SER A 8 -1.48 -11.37 -11.74
CA SER A 8 -2.25 -12.61 -11.79
C SER A 8 -3.03 -12.84 -10.49
N LEU A 9 -4.16 -13.57 -10.60
CA LEU A 9 -4.98 -13.94 -9.44
C LEU A 9 -4.18 -14.66 -8.34
N VAL A 10 -3.18 -15.47 -8.73
CA VAL A 10 -2.37 -16.26 -7.79
C VAL A 10 -1.38 -15.36 -7.07
N GLU A 11 -0.65 -14.50 -7.78
CA GLU A 11 0.33 -13.59 -7.18
C GLU A 11 -0.34 -12.57 -6.25
N LEU A 12 -1.51 -12.07 -6.61
CA LEU A 12 -2.28 -11.17 -5.76
C LEU A 12 -2.78 -11.85 -4.48
N ASP A 13 -3.26 -13.09 -4.57
CA ASP A 13 -3.64 -13.87 -3.40
C ASP A 13 -2.44 -14.04 -2.45
N ASP A 14 -1.27 -14.41 -2.99
CA ASP A 14 -0.06 -14.63 -2.19
C ASP A 14 0.43 -13.34 -1.52
N VAL A 15 0.37 -12.19 -2.22
CA VAL A 15 0.71 -10.88 -1.63
C VAL A 15 -0.23 -10.53 -0.49
N VAL A 16 -1.54 -10.73 -0.66
CA VAL A 16 -2.53 -10.47 0.39
C VAL A 16 -2.36 -11.44 1.56
N ASP A 17 -2.05 -12.71 1.29
CA ASP A 17 -1.82 -13.71 2.33
C ASP A 17 -0.59 -13.39 3.18
N ASN A 18 0.46 -12.85 2.57
CA ASN A 18 1.67 -12.44 3.28
C ASN A 18 1.52 -11.11 4.04
N ALA A 19 0.64 -10.21 3.57
CA ALA A 19 0.50 -8.88 4.12
C ALA A 19 -0.62 -8.74 5.15
N CYS A 20 -1.64 -9.60 5.10
CA CYS A 20 -2.84 -9.50 5.91
C CYS A 20 -2.98 -10.68 6.87
N LEU A 21 -3.28 -10.39 8.12
CA LEU A 21 -3.69 -11.42 9.10
C LEU A 21 -5.01 -12.08 8.66
N GLY A 22 -5.28 -13.29 9.14
CA GLY A 22 -6.58 -13.94 8.98
C GLY A 22 -7.71 -13.10 9.59
N GLU A 23 -8.94 -13.30 9.13
CA GLU A 23 -10.14 -12.62 9.62
C GLU A 23 -10.18 -11.08 9.40
N THR A 24 -9.28 -10.54 8.57
CA THR A 24 -9.29 -9.12 8.22
C THR A 24 -10.32 -8.80 7.14
N THR A 25 -10.81 -7.56 7.11
CA THR A 25 -11.58 -7.03 5.99
C THR A 25 -10.61 -6.45 4.96
N VAL A 26 -10.75 -6.87 3.70
CA VAL A 26 -9.98 -6.37 2.56
C VAL A 26 -10.93 -5.65 1.61
N ASN A 27 -10.68 -4.37 1.38
CA ASN A 27 -11.44 -3.56 0.44
C ASN A 27 -10.67 -3.44 -0.88
N THR A 28 -11.33 -3.65 -2.02
CA THR A 28 -10.75 -3.51 -3.36
C THR A 28 -11.70 -2.74 -4.28
N ASP A 29 -11.23 -2.42 -5.48
CA ASP A 29 -12.10 -2.06 -6.59
C ASP A 29 -12.79 -3.30 -7.20
N GLU A 30 -13.59 -3.07 -8.26
CA GLU A 30 -14.36 -4.10 -8.97
C GLU A 30 -13.52 -4.98 -9.90
N TRP A 31 -12.18 -4.83 -9.93
CA TRP A 31 -11.36 -5.60 -10.86
C TRP A 31 -11.40 -7.10 -10.54
N ASN A 32 -11.67 -7.93 -11.55
CA ASN A 32 -11.83 -9.38 -11.42
C ASN A 32 -10.60 -10.11 -10.83
N GLY A 33 -9.42 -9.48 -10.88
CA GLY A 33 -8.19 -9.98 -10.27
C GLY A 33 -8.28 -10.21 -8.76
N TYR A 34 -9.26 -9.61 -8.08
CA TYR A 34 -9.44 -9.72 -6.63
C TYR A 34 -10.49 -10.74 -6.19
N ASN A 35 -11.16 -11.43 -7.11
CA ASN A 35 -12.31 -12.31 -6.80
C ASN A 35 -11.98 -13.51 -5.89
N ARG A 36 -10.72 -13.82 -5.65
CA ARG A 36 -10.29 -14.94 -4.80
C ARG A 36 -9.93 -14.52 -3.38
N ILE A 37 -9.69 -13.25 -3.11
CA ILE A 37 -9.17 -12.73 -1.83
C ILE A 37 -10.05 -13.13 -0.64
N GLY A 38 -11.37 -13.09 -0.77
CA GLY A 38 -12.31 -13.47 0.31
C GLY A 38 -12.45 -14.97 0.57
N ARG A 39 -11.80 -15.84 -0.22
CA ARG A 39 -12.00 -17.30 -0.13
C ARG A 39 -11.07 -17.99 0.85
N ARG A 40 -10.03 -17.32 1.32
CA ARG A 40 -9.01 -17.86 2.22
C ARG A 40 -9.03 -17.16 3.57
N HIS A 41 -8.68 -17.89 4.61
CA HIS A 41 -8.40 -17.38 5.95
C HIS A 41 -9.52 -16.59 6.65
N GLY A 42 -10.80 -16.85 6.31
CA GLY A 42 -11.95 -16.18 6.93
C GLY A 42 -12.03 -14.67 6.66
N ARG A 43 -11.30 -14.16 5.64
CA ARG A 43 -11.31 -12.74 5.28
C ARG A 43 -12.65 -12.30 4.73
N VAL A 44 -13.07 -11.12 5.11
CA VAL A 44 -14.21 -10.43 4.49
C VAL A 44 -13.67 -9.60 3.32
N HIS A 45 -14.13 -9.91 2.10
CA HIS A 45 -13.79 -9.11 0.91
C HIS A 45 -14.97 -8.22 0.55
N ARG A 46 -14.73 -6.92 0.49
CA ARG A 46 -15.70 -5.89 0.09
C ARG A 46 -15.18 -5.16 -1.14
N THR A 47 -16.06 -4.88 -2.08
CA THR A 47 -15.70 -4.28 -3.37
C THR A 47 -16.42 -2.97 -3.57
N VAL A 48 -15.73 -1.97 -4.08
CA VAL A 48 -16.29 -0.67 -4.49
C VAL A 48 -16.31 -0.61 -6.02
N ASP A 49 -17.41 -0.13 -6.58
CA ASP A 49 -17.56 0.04 -8.02
C ASP A 49 -17.24 1.49 -8.41
N HIS A 50 -16.12 1.69 -9.11
CA HIS A 50 -15.67 2.99 -9.60
C HIS A 50 -16.35 3.39 -10.92
N SER A 51 -16.99 2.45 -11.61
CA SER A 51 -17.73 2.70 -12.86
C SER A 51 -19.13 3.25 -12.62
N GLY A 52 -19.62 3.13 -11.38
CA GLY A 52 -20.96 3.57 -10.99
C GLY A 52 -21.13 5.09 -10.84
N PRO A 53 -22.35 5.56 -10.57
CA PRO A 53 -22.63 6.96 -10.28
C PRO A 53 -21.79 7.50 -9.13
N LYS A 54 -21.53 8.81 -9.12
CA LYS A 54 -20.86 9.47 -7.98
C LYS A 54 -21.57 9.14 -6.68
N GLY A 55 -20.85 8.54 -5.72
CA GLY A 55 -21.38 8.09 -4.43
C GLY A 55 -21.29 6.58 -4.20
N THR A 56 -21.02 5.78 -5.25
CA THR A 56 -20.76 4.35 -5.11
C THR A 56 -19.29 4.03 -4.82
N TRP A 57 -18.39 5.02 -4.88
CA TRP A 57 -16.95 4.87 -4.65
C TRP A 57 -16.55 4.67 -3.18
N ALA A 58 -17.51 4.83 -2.29
CA ALA A 58 -17.36 4.55 -0.88
C ALA A 58 -18.72 4.12 -0.32
N ILE A 59 -18.74 3.04 0.43
CA ILE A 59 -19.96 2.40 0.93
C ILE A 59 -19.91 2.41 2.46
N ASP A 60 -21.01 2.81 3.08
CA ASP A 60 -21.31 2.62 4.48
C ASP A 60 -21.95 1.23 4.61
N ALA A 61 -21.23 0.28 5.18
CA ALA A 61 -21.65 -1.12 5.19
C ALA A 61 -22.52 -1.48 6.40
N ASP A 62 -22.47 -0.71 7.49
CA ASP A 62 -23.25 -0.95 8.71
C ASP A 62 -24.32 0.13 9.00
N GLY A 63 -24.35 1.22 8.22
CA GLY A 63 -25.38 2.25 8.32
C GLY A 63 -25.13 3.28 9.41
N ASP A 64 -23.90 3.39 9.91
CA ASP A 64 -23.52 4.34 10.97
C ASP A 64 -23.23 5.77 10.46
N GLY A 65 -23.24 5.97 9.14
CA GLY A 65 -22.93 7.23 8.47
C GLY A 65 -21.46 7.38 8.08
N VAL A 66 -20.60 6.44 8.43
CA VAL A 66 -19.19 6.38 8.00
C VAL A 66 -19.08 5.48 6.78
N ARG A 67 -18.32 5.90 5.76
CA ARG A 67 -18.11 5.13 4.54
C ARG A 67 -16.78 4.41 4.61
N GLU A 68 -16.72 3.31 5.36
CA GLU A 68 -15.49 2.57 5.65
C GLU A 68 -15.02 1.68 4.50
N VAL A 69 -15.90 1.35 3.54
CA VAL A 69 -15.53 0.54 2.37
C VAL A 69 -15.12 1.47 1.23
N HIS A 70 -13.82 1.65 1.04
CA HIS A 70 -13.28 2.49 -0.03
C HIS A 70 -11.82 2.13 -0.36
N CYS A 71 -11.34 2.58 -1.53
CA CYS A 71 -9.95 2.43 -1.99
C CYS A 71 -9.17 3.76 -1.99
N ASN A 72 -9.74 4.86 -1.51
CA ASN A 72 -9.18 6.22 -1.60
C ASN A 72 -7.76 6.33 -1.02
N THR A 73 -7.47 5.62 0.07
CA THR A 73 -6.13 5.62 0.69
C THR A 73 -5.08 5.05 -0.26
N LEU A 74 -5.39 3.94 -0.95
CA LEU A 74 -4.49 3.33 -1.93
C LEU A 74 -4.34 4.21 -3.18
N GLU A 75 -5.40 4.86 -3.63
CA GLU A 75 -5.33 5.80 -4.76
C GLU A 75 -4.43 6.99 -4.45
N GLY A 76 -4.51 7.53 -3.23
CA GLY A 76 -3.61 8.56 -2.74
C GLY A 76 -2.15 8.08 -2.70
N LEU A 77 -1.92 6.87 -2.20
CA LEU A 77 -0.59 6.24 -2.16
C LEU A 77 -0.02 6.06 -3.57
N TRP A 78 -0.81 5.53 -4.51
CA TRP A 78 -0.41 5.36 -5.91
C TRP A 78 -0.10 6.69 -6.60
N THR A 79 -0.83 7.74 -6.27
CA THR A 79 -0.53 9.09 -6.75
C THR A 79 0.81 9.56 -6.22
N GLY A 80 1.11 9.32 -4.96
CA GLY A 80 2.41 9.58 -4.34
C GLY A 80 3.55 8.85 -5.04
N VAL A 81 3.41 7.54 -5.26
CA VAL A 81 4.41 6.71 -5.99
C VAL A 81 4.66 7.26 -7.39
N ARG A 82 3.59 7.56 -8.14
CA ARG A 82 3.73 8.09 -9.51
C ARG A 82 4.45 9.44 -9.53
N ASN A 83 4.14 10.33 -8.59
CA ASN A 83 4.80 11.63 -8.47
C ASN A 83 6.27 11.48 -8.07
N PHE A 84 6.59 10.55 -7.18
CA PHE A 84 7.96 10.21 -6.79
C PHE A 84 8.78 9.69 -7.99
N LEU A 85 8.19 8.83 -8.82
CA LEU A 85 8.88 8.24 -9.98
C LEU A 85 9.01 9.20 -11.18
N ARG A 86 8.13 10.20 -11.29
CA ARG A 86 8.08 11.12 -12.45
C ARG A 86 9.40 11.83 -12.79
N PRO A 87 10.20 12.36 -11.82
CA PRO A 87 11.47 13.02 -12.12
C PRO A 87 12.51 12.12 -12.81
N PHE A 88 12.41 10.81 -12.61
CA PHE A 88 13.37 9.84 -13.17
C PHE A 88 13.11 9.53 -14.66
N ARG A 89 12.01 10.06 -15.25
CA ARG A 89 11.64 9.92 -16.67
C ARG A 89 11.59 8.48 -17.18
N GLY A 90 11.40 7.55 -16.29
CA GLY A 90 11.38 6.10 -16.53
C GLY A 90 12.38 5.39 -15.61
N VAL A 91 11.92 4.30 -15.04
CA VAL A 91 12.72 3.44 -14.16
C VAL A 91 12.75 2.04 -14.76
N SER A 92 13.96 1.48 -14.91
CA SER A 92 14.10 0.10 -15.35
C SER A 92 13.41 -0.85 -14.36
N LYS A 93 12.69 -1.83 -14.89
CA LYS A 93 12.03 -2.86 -14.07
C LYS A 93 12.98 -3.57 -13.10
N TRP A 94 14.25 -3.73 -13.46
CA TRP A 94 15.26 -4.36 -12.62
C TRP A 94 15.60 -3.57 -11.35
N PHE A 95 15.38 -2.25 -11.37
CA PHE A 95 15.65 -1.37 -10.23
C PHE A 95 14.35 -0.85 -9.57
N LEU A 96 13.18 -1.22 -10.08
CA LEU A 96 11.91 -0.71 -9.58
C LEU A 96 11.72 -1.00 -8.09
N ALA A 97 12.13 -2.19 -7.63
CA ALA A 97 12.01 -2.57 -6.22
C ALA A 97 12.78 -1.62 -5.28
N GLN A 98 13.99 -1.17 -5.68
CA GLN A 98 14.78 -0.22 -4.88
C GLN A 98 14.11 1.14 -4.81
N TYR A 99 13.55 1.63 -5.92
CA TYR A 99 12.82 2.91 -5.94
C TYR A 99 11.55 2.83 -5.09
N VAL A 100 10.82 1.73 -5.16
CA VAL A 100 9.63 1.49 -4.33
C VAL A 100 10.01 1.42 -2.84
N ALA A 101 11.10 0.74 -2.49
CA ALA A 101 11.61 0.67 -1.13
C ALA A 101 12.00 2.06 -0.59
N LEU A 102 12.65 2.89 -1.40
CA LEU A 102 13.00 4.27 -1.05
C LEU A 102 11.75 5.14 -0.83
N PHE A 103 10.75 5.01 -1.72
CA PHE A 103 9.48 5.68 -1.54
C PHE A 103 8.79 5.24 -0.24
N GLN A 104 8.67 3.94 -0.01
CA GLN A 104 8.05 3.39 1.19
C GLN A 104 8.75 3.88 2.47
N TRP A 105 10.06 3.88 2.47
CA TRP A 105 10.83 4.39 3.59
C TRP A 105 10.54 5.87 3.84
N SER A 106 10.60 6.72 2.81
CA SER A 106 10.31 8.15 2.93
C SER A 106 8.85 8.43 3.34
N TYR A 107 7.90 7.65 2.84
CA TYR A 107 6.48 7.76 3.17
C TYR A 107 6.20 7.41 4.64
N ASN A 108 6.89 6.39 5.16
CA ASN A 108 6.75 5.94 6.54
C ASN A 108 7.55 6.78 7.55
N LEU A 109 8.42 7.66 7.06
CA LEU A 109 9.22 8.52 7.92
C LEU A 109 8.34 9.58 8.58
N LYS A 110 8.08 9.41 9.88
CA LYS A 110 7.20 10.29 10.67
C LYS A 110 7.92 11.54 11.19
N SER A 111 9.24 11.45 11.38
CA SER A 111 10.04 12.53 11.92
C SER A 111 11.48 12.45 11.40
N VAL A 112 12.13 13.60 11.30
CA VAL A 112 13.55 13.72 10.98
C VAL A 112 14.25 14.21 12.24
N SER A 113 15.18 13.40 12.78
CA SER A 113 16.01 13.75 13.92
C SER A 113 17.45 14.04 13.46
N ASP A 114 18.23 14.73 14.30
CA ASP A 114 19.65 14.95 14.04
C ASP A 114 20.41 13.63 13.92
N GLU A 115 20.03 12.63 14.71
CA GLU A 115 20.59 11.27 14.64
C GLU A 115 20.32 10.63 13.28
N PHE A 116 19.08 10.72 12.82
CA PHE A 116 18.69 10.25 11.50
C PHE A 116 19.52 10.92 10.39
N LEU A 117 19.69 12.25 10.44
CA LEU A 117 20.47 12.98 9.45
C LEU A 117 21.94 12.57 9.47
N ARG A 118 22.53 12.33 10.65
CA ARG A 118 23.90 11.83 10.78
C ARG A 118 24.09 10.48 10.11
N VAL A 119 23.18 9.53 10.38
CA VAL A 119 23.20 8.21 9.73
C VAL A 119 23.06 8.33 8.21
N LEU A 120 22.17 9.20 7.74
CA LEU A 120 21.93 9.41 6.30
C LEU A 120 23.18 9.92 5.56
N VAL A 121 24.00 10.77 6.19
CA VAL A 121 25.24 11.29 5.60
C VAL A 121 26.47 10.40 5.88
N GLY A 122 26.27 9.19 6.35
CA GLY A 122 27.35 8.22 6.59
C GLY A 122 28.02 8.35 7.97
N GLY A 123 27.40 9.07 8.90
CA GLY A 123 27.82 9.09 10.30
C GLY A 123 27.44 7.80 11.03
N SER A 124 28.30 7.31 11.93
CA SER A 124 27.91 6.20 12.81
C SER A 124 26.85 6.68 13.80
N PRO A 125 25.83 5.86 14.11
CA PRO A 125 24.89 6.17 15.16
C PRO A 125 25.65 6.34 16.48
N SER A 126 25.41 7.46 17.18
CA SER A 126 25.95 7.64 18.51
C SER A 126 25.29 6.60 19.43
N THR A 127 26.12 5.76 20.03
CA THR A 127 25.69 4.80 21.06
C THR A 127 25.30 5.57 22.32
N ILE A 128 24.10 6.13 22.32
CA ILE A 128 23.50 6.67 23.54
C ILE A 128 22.36 5.72 23.93
N PHE A 129 22.72 4.60 24.56
CA PHE A 129 21.84 4.02 25.55
C PHE A 129 22.18 4.72 26.88
N PRO A 130 21.25 5.43 27.52
CA PRO A 130 21.46 5.87 28.89
C PRO A 130 21.60 4.64 29.81
N PRO A 131 22.34 4.74 30.88
CA PRO A 131 22.54 3.66 31.84
C PRO A 131 21.24 3.23 32.52
#